data_09b3764155ff0200ba959f22ad30f296
#
_entry.id   09b3764155ff0200ba959f22ad30f296
#
_cell.length_a   1.000
_cell.length_b   1.000
_cell.length_c   1.000
_cell.angle_alpha   90.00
_cell.angle_beta   90.00
_cell.angle_gamma   90.00
#
_symmetry.space_group_name_H-M   'P 1'
#
loop_
_entity.id
_entity.type
_entity.pdbx_description
1 polymer ?
#
loop_
_entity_poly.entity_id
_entity_poly.type
_entity_poly.pdbx_seq_one_letter_code
_entity_poly.pdbx_strand_id
1 'polypeptide(L)'
;MENEKQIEQYFKEIKEICDNISREDIDEVIEILFGAWKNGNQVFLCGNGGSASTATHFTCDLFKVTIVEGKKRMRALCLNDNIPLMTALINDDGWDNLFIEQLKNLYQKGDVIMCFSVHGGAGQDKAGAWSQNLLKAMDYVKKNDGKTIGFAGFDGGAMKELADVCVVVPFDATPHVEAFHVVLQHLIAFRLKEKIMEYK
;
A
#
# COMPACT_ATOMS: atom_id res chain seq x y z
N MET A 1 13.94 21.92 27.44
CA MET A 1 12.48 22.22 27.44
C MET A 1 11.72 20.95 27.14
N GLU A 2 10.46 20.81 27.53
CA GLU A 2 9.72 19.53 27.39
C GLU A 2 9.51 19.16 25.89
N ASN A 3 9.14 20.11 25.06
CA ASN A 3 8.98 19.89 23.62
C ASN A 3 10.27 19.41 22.95
N GLU A 4 11.41 19.94 23.33
CA GLU A 4 12.72 19.56 22.78
C GLU A 4 13.02 18.07 23.02
N LYS A 5 12.76 17.60 24.24
CA LYS A 5 12.93 16.18 24.59
C LYS A 5 12.00 15.28 23.78
N GLN A 6 10.75 15.69 23.58
CA GLN A 6 9.77 14.93 22.79
C GLN A 6 10.15 14.89 21.31
N ILE A 7 10.65 15.99 20.75
CA ILE A 7 11.17 16.05 19.38
C ILE A 7 12.36 15.10 19.22
N GLU A 8 13.33 15.16 20.12
CA GLU A 8 14.49 14.27 20.09
C GLU A 8 14.09 12.79 20.20
N GLN A 9 13.13 12.49 21.09
CA GLN A 9 12.62 11.13 21.25
C GLN A 9 11.96 10.63 19.98
N TYR A 10 11.12 11.45 19.33
CA TYR A 10 10.48 11.09 18.07
C TYR A 10 11.50 10.74 16.96
N PHE A 11 12.53 11.57 16.80
CA PHE A 11 13.58 11.27 15.80
C PHE A 11 14.42 10.04 16.14
N LYS A 12 14.62 9.77 17.43
CA LYS A 12 15.27 8.53 17.87
C LYS A 12 14.44 7.30 17.48
N GLU A 13 13.12 7.35 17.66
CA GLU A 13 12.18 6.29 17.31
C GLU A 13 12.13 6.07 15.78
N ILE A 14 12.13 7.14 14.99
CA ILE A 14 12.24 7.04 13.52
C ILE A 14 13.55 6.34 13.11
N LYS A 15 14.66 6.64 13.77
CA LYS A 15 15.93 5.97 13.51
C LYS A 15 15.88 4.48 13.87
N GLU A 16 15.25 4.13 14.97
CA GLU A 16 15.04 2.73 15.36
C GLU A 16 14.22 1.97 14.31
N ILE A 17 13.17 2.58 13.75
CA ILE A 17 12.42 2.01 12.63
C ILE A 17 13.34 1.79 11.42
N CYS A 18 14.17 2.78 11.07
CA CYS A 18 15.12 2.65 9.96
C CYS A 18 16.09 1.48 10.14
N ASP A 19 16.52 1.20 11.35
CA ASP A 19 17.48 0.14 11.65
C ASP A 19 16.86 -1.26 11.57
N ASN A 20 15.56 -1.39 11.86
CA ASN A 20 14.87 -2.67 12.04
C ASN A 20 13.89 -3.07 10.94
N ILE A 21 13.52 -2.17 10.03
CA ILE A 21 12.57 -2.49 8.95
C ILE A 21 13.17 -3.52 7.96
N SER A 22 12.37 -4.46 7.51
CA SER A 22 12.77 -5.50 6.55
C SER A 22 13.12 -4.90 5.19
N ARG A 23 14.40 -5.04 4.78
CA ARG A 23 14.87 -4.67 3.45
C ARG A 23 14.42 -5.67 2.39
N GLU A 24 14.29 -6.92 2.78
CA GLU A 24 13.88 -8.02 1.91
C GLU A 24 12.43 -7.81 1.44
N ASP A 25 11.51 -7.46 2.36
CA ASP A 25 10.12 -7.18 1.99
C ASP A 25 10.01 -5.95 1.08
N ILE A 26 10.83 -4.92 1.33
CA ILE A 26 10.86 -3.71 0.48
C ILE A 26 11.37 -4.06 -0.93
N ASP A 27 12.41 -4.88 -1.04
CA ASP A 27 12.94 -5.34 -2.32
C ASP A 27 11.90 -6.18 -3.08
N GLU A 28 11.20 -7.08 -2.40
CA GLU A 28 10.14 -7.89 -3.01
C GLU A 28 8.98 -7.02 -3.54
N VAL A 29 8.59 -5.95 -2.83
CA VAL A 29 7.62 -4.98 -3.34
C VAL A 29 8.10 -4.34 -4.63
N ILE A 30 9.37 -3.92 -4.70
CA ILE A 30 9.96 -3.34 -5.90
C ILE A 30 9.94 -4.35 -7.07
N GLU A 31 10.27 -5.62 -6.81
CA GLU A 31 10.26 -6.67 -7.82
C GLU A 31 8.84 -6.95 -8.36
N ILE A 32 7.82 -7.01 -7.49
CA ILE A 32 6.43 -7.18 -7.91
C ILE A 32 5.98 -6.01 -8.78
N LEU A 33 6.27 -4.77 -8.37
CA LEU A 33 5.92 -3.57 -9.14
C LEU A 33 6.67 -3.51 -10.48
N PHE A 34 7.94 -3.89 -10.50
CA PHE A 34 8.71 -3.98 -11.73
C PHE A 34 8.16 -5.05 -12.68
N GLY A 35 7.75 -6.20 -12.13
CA GLY A 35 7.06 -7.26 -12.87
C GLY A 35 5.74 -6.76 -13.47
N ALA A 36 4.92 -6.04 -12.71
CA ALA A 36 3.69 -5.43 -13.18
C ALA A 36 3.96 -4.45 -14.33
N TRP A 37 4.95 -3.59 -14.20
CA TRP A 37 5.38 -2.69 -15.27
C TRP A 37 5.82 -3.47 -16.51
N LYS A 38 6.64 -4.51 -16.38
CA LYS A 38 7.10 -5.35 -17.51
C LYS A 38 5.97 -6.01 -18.26
N ASN A 39 4.96 -6.45 -17.54
CA ASN A 39 3.83 -7.18 -18.13
C ASN A 39 2.70 -6.24 -18.60
N GLY A 40 2.73 -4.96 -18.19
CA GLY A 40 1.67 -3.99 -18.47
C GLY A 40 0.44 -4.18 -17.59
N ASN A 41 0.59 -4.84 -16.44
CA ASN A 41 -0.45 -5.02 -15.44
C ASN A 41 -0.81 -3.70 -14.75
N GLN A 42 -2.04 -3.58 -14.28
CA GLN A 42 -2.53 -2.48 -13.46
C GLN A 42 -2.10 -2.69 -12.00
N VAL A 43 -1.69 -1.61 -11.34
CA VAL A 43 -1.52 -1.58 -9.88
C VAL A 43 -2.67 -0.76 -9.29
N PHE A 44 -3.49 -1.38 -8.47
CA PHE A 44 -4.54 -0.74 -7.69
C PHE A 44 -4.00 -0.38 -6.31
N LEU A 45 -4.30 0.81 -5.83
CA LEU A 45 -3.90 1.27 -4.51
C LEU A 45 -5.12 1.66 -3.70
N CYS A 46 -5.15 1.32 -2.42
CA CYS A 46 -6.21 1.73 -1.52
C CYS A 46 -5.78 1.75 -0.05
N GLY A 47 -6.51 2.52 0.75
CA GLY A 47 -6.32 2.65 2.18
C GLY A 47 -7.53 3.34 2.84
N ASN A 48 -7.52 3.44 4.16
CA ASN A 48 -8.54 4.15 4.92
C ASN A 48 -7.91 5.34 5.65
N GLY A 49 -8.60 6.48 5.77
CA GLY A 49 -8.11 7.65 6.49
C GLY A 49 -6.76 8.17 5.97
N GLY A 50 -5.75 8.31 6.84
CA GLY A 50 -4.38 8.72 6.47
C GLY A 50 -3.75 7.77 5.46
N SER A 51 -4.02 6.48 5.56
CA SER A 51 -3.59 5.47 4.59
C SER A 51 -4.21 5.66 3.20
N ALA A 52 -5.42 6.23 3.09
CA ALA A 52 -5.99 6.63 1.79
C ALA A 52 -5.19 7.77 1.16
N SER A 53 -4.75 8.75 1.95
CA SER A 53 -3.88 9.83 1.47
C SER A 53 -2.54 9.29 0.96
N THR A 54 -1.96 8.32 1.65
CA THR A 54 -0.74 7.63 1.20
C THR A 54 -0.98 6.88 -0.11
N ALA A 55 -2.09 6.17 -0.26
CA ALA A 55 -2.45 5.46 -1.49
C ALA A 55 -2.58 6.43 -2.70
N THR A 56 -3.28 7.55 -2.52
CA THR A 56 -3.41 8.61 -3.55
C THR A 56 -2.04 9.21 -3.90
N HIS A 57 -1.23 9.54 -2.89
CA HIS A 57 0.10 10.10 -3.11
C HIS A 57 1.02 9.10 -3.83
N PHE A 58 1.05 7.84 -3.40
CA PHE A 58 1.88 6.84 -4.07
C PHE A 58 1.42 6.57 -5.52
N THR A 59 0.11 6.62 -5.78
CA THR A 59 -0.41 6.56 -7.16
C THR A 59 0.17 7.70 -8.02
N CYS A 60 0.22 8.92 -7.49
CA CYS A 60 0.87 10.05 -8.15
C CYS A 60 2.35 9.77 -8.43
N ASP A 61 3.09 9.21 -7.48
CA ASP A 61 4.50 8.87 -7.65
C ASP A 61 4.70 7.77 -8.70
N LEU A 62 3.89 6.73 -8.70
CA LEU A 62 3.92 5.68 -9.73
C LEU A 62 3.63 6.25 -11.12
N PHE A 63 2.75 7.23 -11.25
CA PHE A 63 2.49 7.90 -12.53
C PHE A 63 3.60 8.86 -12.96
N LYS A 64 4.11 9.68 -12.03
CA LYS A 64 4.97 10.82 -12.32
C LYS A 64 6.46 10.50 -12.19
N VAL A 65 6.85 9.89 -11.05
CA VAL A 65 8.26 9.66 -10.73
C VAL A 65 8.85 8.57 -11.62
N THR A 66 8.10 7.52 -11.94
CA THR A 66 8.58 6.38 -12.74
C THR A 66 8.68 6.67 -14.25
N ILE A 67 8.42 7.91 -14.69
CA ILE A 67 8.54 8.29 -16.10
C ILE A 67 10.01 8.18 -16.54
N VAL A 68 10.24 7.35 -17.55
CA VAL A 68 11.50 7.22 -18.27
C VAL A 68 11.22 7.38 -19.76
N GLU A 69 12.00 8.24 -20.43
CA GLU A 69 11.86 8.49 -21.86
C GLU A 69 12.12 7.22 -22.67
N GLY A 70 11.27 6.96 -23.65
CA GLY A 70 11.35 5.76 -24.51
C GLY A 70 10.85 4.47 -23.87
N LYS A 71 10.42 4.49 -22.59
CA LYS A 71 9.84 3.34 -21.90
C LYS A 71 8.33 3.49 -21.76
N LYS A 72 7.63 2.35 -21.66
CA LYS A 72 6.19 2.34 -21.33
C LYS A 72 5.93 2.94 -19.96
N ARG A 73 4.72 3.41 -19.74
CA ARG A 73 4.30 4.03 -18.49
C ARG A 73 3.82 2.98 -17.48
N MET A 74 4.04 3.26 -16.21
CA MET A 74 3.39 2.53 -15.13
C MET A 74 1.87 2.74 -15.19
N ARG A 75 1.10 1.68 -14.98
CA ARG A 75 -0.35 1.73 -14.89
C ARG A 75 -0.72 1.62 -13.41
N ALA A 76 -1.15 2.69 -12.80
CA ALA A 76 -1.59 2.73 -11.41
C ALA A 76 -2.99 3.35 -11.31
N LEU A 77 -3.76 2.99 -10.30
CA LEU A 77 -5.09 3.56 -10.05
C LEU A 77 -5.37 3.53 -8.55
N CYS A 78 -5.67 4.70 -7.97
CA CYS A 78 -6.14 4.77 -6.60
C CYS A 78 -7.65 4.56 -6.55
N LEU A 79 -8.10 3.57 -5.79
CA LEU A 79 -9.53 3.28 -5.60
C LEU A 79 -10.21 4.27 -4.64
N ASN A 80 -9.45 5.18 -4.01
CA ASN A 80 -9.96 6.22 -3.14
C ASN A 80 -10.28 7.53 -3.88
N ASP A 81 -9.92 7.69 -5.16
CA ASP A 81 -9.98 9.01 -5.82
C ASP A 81 -11.36 9.35 -6.39
N ASN A 82 -12.22 8.37 -6.65
CA ASN A 82 -13.57 8.61 -7.19
C ASN A 82 -14.60 8.73 -6.06
N ILE A 83 -14.70 9.92 -5.47
CA ILE A 83 -15.60 10.19 -4.33
C ILE A 83 -17.08 9.87 -4.64
N PRO A 84 -17.67 10.26 -5.79
CA PRO A 84 -19.05 9.88 -6.12
C PRO A 84 -19.26 8.35 -6.13
N LEU A 85 -18.34 7.60 -6.73
CA LEU A 85 -18.41 6.14 -6.77
C LEU A 85 -18.29 5.53 -5.35
N MET A 86 -17.33 6.01 -4.57
CA MET A 86 -17.12 5.55 -3.18
C MET A 86 -18.37 5.76 -2.34
N THR A 87 -18.97 6.96 -2.39
CA THR A 87 -20.16 7.28 -1.59
C THR A 87 -21.38 6.46 -2.02
N ALA A 88 -21.56 6.20 -3.31
CA ALA A 88 -22.62 5.34 -3.82
C ALA A 88 -22.44 3.89 -3.32
N LEU A 89 -21.24 3.31 -3.51
CA LEU A 89 -20.94 1.94 -3.05
C LEU A 89 -21.09 1.78 -1.54
N ILE A 90 -20.65 2.77 -0.76
CA ILE A 90 -20.83 2.73 0.71
C ILE A 90 -22.32 2.73 1.08
N ASN A 91 -23.13 3.55 0.39
CA ASN A 91 -24.57 3.64 0.65
C ASN A 91 -25.32 2.37 0.26
N ASP A 92 -25.00 1.78 -0.87
CA ASP A 92 -25.78 0.70 -1.49
C ASP A 92 -25.24 -0.69 -1.11
N ASP A 93 -23.91 -0.86 -1.05
CA ASP A 93 -23.23 -2.13 -0.85
C ASP A 93 -22.49 -2.25 0.50
N GLY A 94 -22.39 -1.14 1.23
CA GLY A 94 -21.74 -1.04 2.53
C GLY A 94 -20.22 -0.87 2.46
N TRP A 95 -19.67 -0.38 3.59
CA TRP A 95 -18.25 -0.04 3.74
C TRP A 95 -17.29 -1.18 3.37
N ASP A 96 -17.61 -2.39 3.77
CA ASP A 96 -16.75 -3.56 3.55
C ASP A 96 -16.57 -3.93 2.09
N ASN A 97 -17.49 -3.53 1.22
CA ASN A 97 -17.49 -3.88 -0.20
C ASN A 97 -16.92 -2.77 -1.10
N LEU A 98 -16.58 -1.62 -0.51
CA LEU A 98 -16.13 -0.41 -1.22
C LEU A 98 -15.08 -0.65 -2.31
N PHE A 99 -14.04 -1.42 -2.02
CA PHE A 99 -12.94 -1.64 -2.96
C PHE A 99 -13.14 -2.87 -3.85
N ILE A 100 -13.74 -3.93 -3.30
CA ILE A 100 -13.99 -5.15 -4.10
C ILE A 100 -15.00 -4.90 -5.24
N GLU A 101 -16.03 -4.05 -5.04
CA GLU A 101 -16.98 -3.72 -6.10
C GLU A 101 -16.32 -2.93 -7.25
N GLN A 102 -15.36 -2.07 -6.93
CA GLN A 102 -14.56 -1.40 -7.97
C GLN A 102 -13.67 -2.39 -8.72
N LEU A 103 -13.02 -3.32 -8.01
CA LEU A 103 -12.15 -4.34 -8.61
C LEU A 103 -12.90 -5.29 -9.54
N LYS A 104 -14.13 -5.66 -9.22
CA LYS A 104 -14.96 -6.51 -10.12
C LYS A 104 -15.13 -5.91 -11.51
N ASN A 105 -15.10 -4.58 -11.65
CA ASN A 105 -15.19 -3.89 -12.93
C ASN A 105 -13.84 -3.67 -13.62
N LEU A 106 -12.76 -3.54 -12.86
CA LEU A 106 -11.48 -3.00 -13.32
C LEU A 106 -10.37 -4.04 -13.42
N TYR A 107 -10.42 -5.04 -12.53
CA TYR A 107 -9.35 -6.02 -12.37
C TYR A 107 -9.22 -6.95 -13.57
N GLN A 108 -7.99 -7.22 -13.96
CA GLN A 108 -7.62 -8.25 -14.92
C GLN A 108 -6.57 -9.19 -14.31
N LYS A 109 -6.56 -10.45 -14.77
CA LYS A 109 -5.61 -11.46 -14.29
C LYS A 109 -4.16 -10.97 -14.37
N GLY A 110 -3.44 -11.09 -13.27
CA GLY A 110 -2.05 -10.66 -13.14
C GLY A 110 -1.87 -9.22 -12.63
N ASP A 111 -2.97 -8.47 -12.46
CA ASP A 111 -2.91 -7.15 -11.84
C ASP A 111 -2.49 -7.25 -10.36
N VAL A 112 -2.08 -6.12 -9.81
CA VAL A 112 -1.56 -6.00 -8.45
C VAL A 112 -2.48 -5.13 -7.61
N ILE A 113 -2.73 -5.52 -6.36
CA ILE A 113 -3.32 -4.62 -5.37
C ILE A 113 -2.31 -4.29 -4.27
N MET A 114 -2.26 -3.02 -3.88
CA MET A 114 -1.43 -2.50 -2.80
C MET A 114 -2.31 -1.81 -1.78
N CYS A 115 -2.33 -2.34 -0.55
CA CYS A 115 -3.17 -1.86 0.53
C CYS A 115 -2.34 -1.26 1.66
N PHE A 116 -2.80 -0.12 2.19
CA PHE A 116 -2.21 0.59 3.33
C PHE A 116 -3.14 0.54 4.52
N SER A 117 -2.63 0.08 5.67
CA SER A 117 -3.36 0.05 6.95
C SER A 117 -2.39 0.09 8.11
N VAL A 118 -2.59 1.00 9.06
CA VAL A 118 -1.71 1.09 10.24
C VAL A 118 -1.67 -0.23 11.03
N HIS A 119 -2.82 -0.87 11.23
CA HIS A 119 -2.92 -2.12 11.99
C HIS A 119 -3.01 -3.39 11.12
N GLY A 120 -2.91 -3.26 9.80
CA GLY A 120 -2.98 -4.39 8.87
C GLY A 120 -4.33 -5.12 8.81
N GLY A 121 -5.40 -4.48 9.29
CA GLY A 121 -6.70 -5.12 9.46
C GLY A 121 -6.75 -6.04 10.69
N ALA A 122 -7.92 -6.16 11.32
CA ALA A 122 -8.11 -7.07 12.42
C ALA A 122 -8.43 -8.47 11.90
N GLY A 123 -7.71 -9.48 12.40
CA GLY A 123 -8.17 -10.86 12.35
C GLY A 123 -9.52 -11.02 13.08
N GLN A 124 -10.19 -12.13 12.84
CA GLN A 124 -11.53 -12.40 13.42
C GLN A 124 -11.56 -12.36 14.95
N ASP A 125 -10.40 -12.41 15.60
CA ASP A 125 -10.23 -12.53 17.05
C ASP A 125 -10.07 -11.19 17.79
N LYS A 126 -9.92 -10.07 17.07
CA LYS A 126 -9.80 -8.74 17.69
C LYS A 126 -11.13 -8.01 17.59
N ALA A 127 -11.59 -7.44 18.72
CA ALA A 127 -12.84 -6.71 18.83
C ALA A 127 -12.99 -5.63 17.74
N GLY A 128 -13.82 -5.90 16.77
CA GLY A 128 -14.08 -5.02 15.62
C GLY A 128 -13.33 -5.44 14.36
N ALA A 129 -14.08 -5.67 13.31
CA ALA A 129 -13.58 -6.05 11.99
C ALA A 129 -13.03 -4.80 11.28
N TRP A 130 -11.84 -4.35 11.66
CA TRP A 130 -11.21 -3.17 11.06
C TRP A 130 -10.66 -3.48 9.68
N SER A 131 -10.87 -2.54 8.75
CA SER A 131 -10.31 -2.60 7.39
C SER A 131 -10.72 -3.85 6.60
N GLN A 132 -11.92 -4.40 6.83
CA GLN A 132 -12.43 -5.54 6.06
C GLN A 132 -12.55 -5.23 4.57
N ASN A 133 -12.80 -3.97 4.22
CA ASN A 133 -12.79 -3.50 2.82
C ASN A 133 -11.45 -3.77 2.13
N LEU A 134 -10.32 -3.55 2.81
CA LEU A 134 -8.98 -3.83 2.29
C LEU A 134 -8.73 -5.34 2.18
N LEU A 135 -9.04 -6.10 3.23
CA LEU A 135 -8.81 -7.55 3.27
C LEU A 135 -9.65 -8.28 2.21
N LYS A 136 -10.93 -7.90 2.03
CA LYS A 136 -11.78 -8.45 0.96
C LYS A 136 -11.22 -8.14 -0.44
N ALA A 137 -10.72 -6.93 -0.65
CA ALA A 137 -10.11 -6.54 -1.92
C ALA A 137 -8.83 -7.34 -2.22
N MET A 138 -7.96 -7.53 -1.23
CA MET A 138 -6.77 -8.36 -1.36
C MET A 138 -7.11 -9.83 -1.63
N ASP A 139 -8.03 -10.40 -0.87
CA ASP A 139 -8.49 -11.80 -1.05
C ASP A 139 -9.07 -12.03 -2.45
N TYR A 140 -9.85 -11.06 -2.96
CA TYR A 140 -10.38 -11.10 -4.31
C TYR A 140 -9.28 -11.16 -5.36
N VAL A 141 -8.28 -10.27 -5.28
CA VAL A 141 -7.16 -10.24 -6.23
C VAL A 141 -6.34 -11.53 -6.16
N LYS A 142 -6.04 -12.01 -4.95
CA LYS A 142 -5.31 -13.25 -4.73
C LYS A 142 -6.02 -14.48 -5.32
N LYS A 143 -7.32 -14.58 -5.12
CA LYS A 143 -8.15 -15.68 -5.68
C LYS A 143 -8.30 -15.66 -7.19
N ASN A 144 -8.02 -14.50 -7.82
CA ASN A 144 -8.09 -14.32 -9.27
C ASN A 144 -6.70 -14.25 -9.93
N ASP A 145 -5.68 -14.85 -9.32
CA ASP A 145 -4.30 -14.94 -9.85
C ASP A 145 -3.59 -13.58 -10.00
N GLY A 146 -3.91 -12.61 -9.16
CA GLY A 146 -3.18 -11.35 -9.03
C GLY A 146 -2.14 -11.39 -7.92
N LYS A 147 -1.42 -10.27 -7.74
CA LYS A 147 -0.45 -10.09 -6.67
C LYS A 147 -0.95 -9.12 -5.62
N THR A 148 -0.58 -9.36 -4.37
CA THR A 148 -1.06 -8.61 -3.22
C THR A 148 0.11 -8.06 -2.41
N ILE A 149 0.12 -6.74 -2.18
CA ILE A 149 1.13 -6.03 -1.39
C ILE A 149 0.43 -5.36 -0.22
N GLY A 150 0.95 -5.57 0.99
CA GLY A 150 0.50 -4.91 2.21
C GLY A 150 1.53 -3.94 2.75
N PHE A 151 1.06 -2.82 3.31
CA PHE A 151 1.85 -1.93 4.16
C PHE A 151 1.12 -1.79 5.50
N ALA A 152 1.79 -2.19 6.56
CA ALA A 152 1.22 -2.21 7.90
C ALA A 152 2.23 -1.72 8.95
N GLY A 153 1.81 -1.64 10.19
CA GLY A 153 2.63 -1.46 11.37
C GLY A 153 2.23 -2.47 12.44
N PHE A 154 2.63 -2.24 13.67
CA PHE A 154 2.35 -3.14 14.78
C PHE A 154 2.81 -4.58 14.48
N ASP A 155 1.94 -5.55 14.60
CA ASP A 155 2.20 -6.96 14.27
C ASP A 155 1.94 -7.32 12.79
N GLY A 156 1.46 -6.35 11.98
CA GLY A 156 1.09 -6.54 10.58
C GLY A 156 -0.35 -7.01 10.36
N GLY A 157 -1.05 -7.41 11.42
CA GLY A 157 -2.45 -7.85 11.38
C GLY A 157 -2.73 -8.97 10.41
N ALA A 158 -3.98 -9.10 9.99
CA ALA A 158 -4.41 -10.10 9.01
C ALA A 158 -3.81 -9.86 7.61
N MET A 159 -3.42 -8.63 7.30
CA MET A 159 -2.80 -8.27 6.01
C MET A 159 -1.47 -8.98 5.81
N LYS A 160 -0.67 -9.14 6.87
CA LYS A 160 0.62 -9.83 6.83
C LYS A 160 0.50 -11.30 6.41
N GLU A 161 -0.59 -11.97 6.83
CA GLU A 161 -0.84 -13.37 6.47
C GLU A 161 -1.46 -13.51 5.07
N LEU A 162 -2.25 -12.51 4.66
CA LEU A 162 -2.99 -12.55 3.40
C LEU A 162 -2.15 -12.12 2.21
N ALA A 163 -1.27 -11.12 2.37
CA ALA A 163 -0.46 -10.56 1.28
C ALA A 163 0.58 -11.56 0.75
N ASP A 164 0.97 -11.41 -0.51
CA ASP A 164 2.17 -12.09 -1.04
C ASP A 164 3.42 -11.51 -0.38
N VAL A 165 3.45 -10.18 -0.17
CA VAL A 165 4.45 -9.49 0.63
C VAL A 165 3.79 -8.39 1.48
N CYS A 166 4.21 -8.25 2.73
CA CYS A 166 3.72 -7.20 3.62
C CYS A 166 4.89 -6.50 4.32
N VAL A 167 5.12 -5.23 3.97
CA VAL A 167 6.12 -4.42 4.67
C VAL A 167 5.51 -3.94 5.99
N VAL A 168 6.03 -4.46 7.10
CA VAL A 168 5.58 -4.09 8.44
C VAL A 168 6.55 -3.07 9.03
N VAL A 169 6.07 -1.86 9.29
CA VAL A 169 6.82 -0.86 10.06
C VAL A 169 6.91 -1.35 11.51
N PRO A 170 8.11 -1.64 12.03
CA PRO A 170 8.27 -2.28 13.34
C PRO A 170 8.11 -1.28 14.47
N PHE A 171 6.92 -0.70 14.61
CA PHE A 171 6.59 0.30 15.63
C PHE A 171 5.09 0.33 15.94
N ASP A 172 4.75 0.51 17.23
CA ASP A 172 3.37 0.40 17.73
C ASP A 172 2.73 1.78 17.97
N ALA A 173 2.94 2.73 17.05
CA ALA A 173 2.32 4.05 17.11
C ALA A 173 1.88 4.53 15.72
N THR A 174 0.59 4.86 15.59
CA THR A 174 -0.03 5.32 14.34
C THR A 174 0.76 6.43 13.63
N PRO A 175 1.19 7.53 14.28
CA PRO A 175 1.89 8.61 13.58
C PRO A 175 3.21 8.17 12.93
N HIS A 176 3.96 7.28 13.61
CA HIS A 176 5.21 6.75 13.09
C HIS A 176 4.98 5.82 11.89
N VAL A 177 4.00 4.93 11.99
CA VAL A 177 3.65 3.99 10.91
C VAL A 177 3.19 4.75 9.67
N GLU A 178 2.27 5.70 9.79
CA GLU A 178 1.78 6.50 8.67
C GLU A 178 2.89 7.33 8.03
N ALA A 179 3.72 8.02 8.84
CA ALA A 179 4.85 8.78 8.33
C ALA A 179 5.85 7.88 7.59
N PHE A 180 6.12 6.68 8.12
CA PHE A 180 7.06 5.76 7.52
C PHE A 180 6.53 5.13 6.22
N HIS A 181 5.23 4.90 6.08
CA HIS A 181 4.63 4.51 4.79
C HIS A 181 4.94 5.53 3.69
N VAL A 182 4.95 6.84 4.00
CA VAL A 182 5.31 7.90 3.03
C VAL A 182 6.81 7.85 2.70
N VAL A 183 7.68 7.58 3.67
CA VAL A 183 9.11 7.37 3.42
C VAL A 183 9.33 6.21 2.45
N LEU A 184 8.64 5.09 2.68
CA LEU A 184 8.75 3.89 1.86
C LEU A 184 8.23 4.11 0.43
N GLN A 185 7.11 4.81 0.24
CA GLN A 185 6.58 5.07 -1.09
C GLN A 185 7.58 5.81 -1.97
N HIS A 186 8.25 6.83 -1.44
CA HIS A 186 9.26 7.58 -2.19
C HIS A 186 10.47 6.71 -2.53
N LEU A 187 11.01 5.97 -1.55
CA LEU A 187 12.12 5.04 -1.76
C LEU A 187 11.79 4.04 -2.89
N ILE A 188 10.61 3.41 -2.81
CA ILE A 188 10.18 2.39 -3.79
C ILE A 188 9.98 3.02 -5.16
N ALA A 189 9.31 4.18 -5.26
CA ALA A 189 9.06 4.84 -6.53
C ALA A 189 10.36 5.25 -7.24
N PHE A 190 11.33 5.80 -6.51
CA PHE A 190 12.62 6.20 -7.08
C PHE A 190 13.45 4.98 -7.48
N ARG A 191 13.51 3.94 -6.64
CA ARG A 191 14.24 2.71 -7.00
C ARG A 191 13.59 1.98 -8.17
N LEU A 192 12.27 1.95 -8.25
CA LEU A 192 11.54 1.41 -9.40
C LEU A 192 11.89 2.17 -10.69
N LYS A 193 11.96 3.50 -10.64
CA LYS A 193 12.41 4.32 -11.78
C LYS A 193 13.80 3.90 -12.26
N GLU A 194 14.76 3.80 -11.36
CA GLU A 194 16.13 3.39 -11.72
C GLU A 194 16.13 2.02 -12.39
N LYS A 195 15.39 1.07 -11.86
CA LYS A 195 15.24 -0.27 -12.41
C LYS A 195 14.63 -0.28 -13.82
N ILE A 196 13.64 0.60 -14.06
CA ILE A 196 13.06 0.81 -15.40
C ILE A 196 14.09 1.41 -16.37
N MET A 197 14.92 2.34 -15.91
CA MET A 197 16.01 2.94 -16.72
C MET A 197 17.05 1.89 -17.13
N GLU A 198 17.42 1.01 -16.21
CA GLU A 198 18.42 -0.05 -16.42
C GLU A 198 17.90 -1.19 -17.33
N TYR A 199 16.60 -1.36 -17.45
CA TYR A 199 15.99 -2.44 -18.25
C TYR A 199 16.18 -2.19 -19.76
N LYS A 200 16.81 -3.15 -20.44
CA LYS A 200 17.12 -3.09 -21.89
C LYS A 200 15.93 -3.50 -22.76
#